data_47cae53a48af5746543d4bd62b3f0697
#
_entry.id   47cae53a48af5746543d4bd62b3f0697
#
_cell.length_a   1.000
_cell.length_b   1.000
_cell.length_c   1.000
_cell.angle_alpha   90.00
_cell.angle_beta   90.00
_cell.angle_gamma   90.00
#
_symmetry.space_group_name_H-M   'P 1'
#
loop_
_entity.id
_entity.type
_entity.pdbx_description
1 polymer ?
#
loop_
_entity_poly.entity_id
_entity_poly.type
_entity_poly.pdbx_seq_one_letter_code
_entity_poly.pdbx_strand_id
1 'polypeptide(L)'
;MLKVIPLLTLVISAAAWSAELTIKVANIEHEGVLYAAVYDDKEVFESDKGDNSKQRPGIVAGLVKKVTLREAEGTIELEAGTYSIGFFIDKNDNEKLDTNFLGVPKEQFGFSNDAMGRFGPPSFEAASFTLQEEKVLIMEAR
;
A
#
# COMPACT_ATOMS: atom_id res chain seq x y z
N MET A 1 -62.54 10.63 -0.76
CA MET A 1 -61.49 9.67 -1.13
C MET A 1 -60.13 10.26 -0.87
N LEU A 2 -59.38 9.69 0.07
CA LEU A 2 -58.01 10.11 0.31
C LEU A 2 -57.11 9.46 -0.74
N LYS A 3 -56.47 10.26 -1.60
CA LYS A 3 -55.46 9.76 -2.53
C LYS A 3 -54.17 9.65 -1.74
N VAL A 4 -53.74 8.43 -1.48
CA VAL A 4 -52.40 8.14 -0.92
C VAL A 4 -51.38 8.34 -2.08
N ILE A 5 -50.61 9.42 -2.01
CA ILE A 5 -49.48 9.61 -2.91
C ILE A 5 -48.33 8.79 -2.35
N PRO A 6 -47.81 7.81 -3.10
CA PRO A 6 -46.65 7.07 -2.60
C PRO A 6 -45.45 8.04 -2.55
N LEU A 7 -44.92 8.21 -1.35
CA LEU A 7 -43.66 8.95 -1.18
C LEU A 7 -42.54 8.12 -1.82
N LEU A 8 -42.15 8.53 -3.01
CA LEU A 8 -41.00 7.92 -3.67
C LEU A 8 -39.73 8.31 -2.89
N THR A 9 -39.28 7.46 -2.02
CA THR A 9 -37.99 7.63 -1.35
C THR A 9 -36.90 7.44 -2.40
N LEU A 10 -36.34 8.55 -2.85
CA LEU A 10 -35.14 8.55 -3.67
C LEU A 10 -33.98 8.07 -2.82
N VAL A 11 -33.61 6.80 -2.96
CA VAL A 11 -32.37 6.29 -2.38
C VAL A 11 -31.23 6.83 -3.21
N ILE A 12 -30.62 7.90 -2.75
CA ILE A 12 -29.38 8.41 -3.32
C ILE A 12 -28.29 7.46 -2.83
N SER A 13 -27.94 6.49 -3.67
CA SER A 13 -26.74 5.70 -3.51
C SER A 13 -25.55 6.66 -3.68
N ALA A 14 -24.86 6.99 -2.60
CA ALA A 14 -23.60 7.68 -2.69
C ALA A 14 -22.61 6.74 -3.39
N ALA A 15 -22.27 7.01 -4.65
CA ALA A 15 -21.20 6.31 -5.34
C ALA A 15 -19.90 6.58 -4.58
N ALA A 16 -19.25 5.53 -4.08
CA ALA A 16 -17.92 5.65 -3.52
C ALA A 16 -16.98 6.14 -4.63
N TRP A 17 -16.29 7.24 -4.40
CA TRP A 17 -15.32 7.76 -5.35
C TRP A 17 -14.07 6.88 -5.27
N SER A 18 -13.72 6.25 -6.40
CA SER A 18 -12.45 5.56 -6.54
C SER A 18 -11.49 6.44 -7.35
N ALA A 19 -10.22 6.32 -7.05
CA ALA A 19 -9.16 7.03 -7.73
C ALA A 19 -8.04 6.05 -8.09
N GLU A 20 -7.36 6.31 -9.19
CA GLU A 20 -6.22 5.53 -9.62
C GLU A 20 -4.95 6.01 -8.90
N LEU A 21 -4.27 5.07 -8.27
CA LEU A 21 -2.97 5.28 -7.65
C LEU A 21 -1.91 4.57 -8.48
N THR A 22 -0.98 5.31 -9.05
CA THR A 22 0.20 4.76 -9.70
C THR A 22 1.34 4.72 -8.70
N ILE A 23 1.88 3.54 -8.48
CA ILE A 23 3.03 3.31 -7.61
C ILE A 23 4.25 3.10 -8.48
N LYS A 24 5.28 3.93 -8.26
CA LYS A 24 6.61 3.80 -8.89
C LYS A 24 7.64 3.55 -7.81
N VAL A 25 8.43 2.51 -8.00
CA VAL A 25 9.57 2.20 -7.13
C VAL A 25 10.84 2.38 -7.92
N ALA A 26 11.71 3.24 -7.43
CA ALA A 26 13.00 3.54 -8.03
C ALA A 26 14.14 2.93 -7.21
N ASN A 27 15.35 2.97 -7.78
CA ASN A 27 16.57 2.51 -7.11
C ASN A 27 16.58 1.01 -6.79
N ILE A 28 15.96 0.20 -7.63
CA ILE A 28 15.98 -1.26 -7.50
C ILE A 28 17.33 -1.78 -7.95
N GLU A 29 18.04 -2.44 -7.06
CA GLU A 29 19.40 -2.95 -7.29
C GLU A 29 19.45 -4.44 -7.64
N HIS A 30 18.38 -5.17 -7.37
CA HIS A 30 18.31 -6.61 -7.54
C HIS A 30 17.03 -7.04 -8.25
N GLU A 31 17.13 -8.10 -9.03
CA GLU A 31 15.96 -8.79 -9.56
C GLU A 31 15.20 -9.48 -8.42
N GLY A 32 13.90 -9.60 -8.57
CA GLY A 32 13.05 -10.26 -7.60
C GLY A 32 11.58 -9.99 -7.85
N VAL A 33 10.79 -10.12 -6.78
CA VAL A 33 9.36 -9.83 -6.80
C VAL A 33 9.09 -8.66 -5.86
N LEU A 34 8.51 -7.61 -6.41
CA LEU A 34 8.01 -6.48 -5.62
C LEU A 34 6.69 -6.87 -4.98
N TYR A 35 6.62 -6.77 -3.67
CA TYR A 35 5.40 -6.83 -2.89
C TYR A 35 5.16 -5.46 -2.26
N ALA A 36 4.10 -4.80 -2.66
CA ALA A 36 3.65 -3.55 -2.06
C ALA A 36 2.27 -3.75 -1.44
N ALA A 37 2.07 -3.26 -0.23
CA ALA A 37 0.80 -3.32 0.47
C ALA A 37 0.32 -1.91 0.83
N VAL A 38 -0.97 -1.68 0.65
CA VAL A 38 -1.65 -0.43 1.00
C VAL A 38 -2.46 -0.64 2.27
N TYR A 39 -2.25 0.22 3.24
CA TYR A 39 -2.85 0.14 4.57
C TYR A 39 -3.76 1.34 4.82
N ASP A 40 -4.89 1.10 5.45
CA ASP A 40 -5.77 2.12 6.00
C ASP A 40 -5.85 2.07 7.54
N ASP A 41 -5.07 1.19 8.15
CA ASP A 41 -5.05 0.96 9.59
C ASP A 41 -3.64 1.16 10.14
N LYS A 42 -3.53 2.05 11.10
CA LYS A 42 -2.27 2.43 11.74
C LYS A 42 -1.58 1.24 12.42
N GLU A 43 -2.32 0.50 13.24
CA GLU A 43 -1.77 -0.59 14.04
C GLU A 43 -1.28 -1.73 13.14
N VAL A 44 -2.03 -2.04 12.10
CA VAL A 44 -1.64 -3.06 11.11
C VAL A 44 -0.38 -2.64 10.37
N PHE A 45 -0.31 -1.39 9.90
CA PHE A 45 0.86 -0.86 9.21
C PHE A 45 2.11 -0.90 10.11
N GLU A 46 2.01 -0.39 11.33
CA GLU A 46 3.15 -0.26 12.24
C GLU A 46 3.62 -1.61 12.81
N SER A 47 2.79 -2.65 12.75
CA SER A 47 3.12 -4.00 13.21
C SER A 47 3.53 -4.97 12.10
N ASP A 48 3.35 -4.61 10.83
CA ASP A 48 3.69 -5.47 9.72
C ASP A 48 5.21 -5.54 9.53
N LYS A 49 5.72 -6.77 9.44
CA LYS A 49 7.16 -7.04 9.28
C LYS A 49 7.54 -7.49 7.87
N GLY A 50 6.63 -7.29 6.90
CA GLY A 50 6.87 -7.70 5.52
C GLY A 50 6.62 -9.18 5.28
N ASP A 51 5.44 -9.66 5.60
CA ASP A 51 5.00 -11.03 5.34
C ASP A 51 3.76 -11.04 4.43
N ASN A 52 3.98 -11.21 3.13
CA ASN A 52 2.89 -11.26 2.15
C ASN A 52 2.07 -12.55 2.22
N SER A 53 2.56 -13.57 2.91
CA SER A 53 1.85 -14.85 3.06
C SER A 53 0.63 -14.73 3.98
N LYS A 54 0.51 -13.64 4.73
CA LYS A 54 -0.57 -13.39 5.68
C LYS A 54 -1.46 -12.24 5.23
N GLN A 55 -2.75 -12.54 5.08
CA GLN A 55 -3.75 -11.51 4.89
C GLN A 55 -4.21 -10.97 6.24
N ARG A 56 -4.25 -9.65 6.37
CA ARG A 56 -4.66 -8.98 7.61
C ARG A 56 -5.70 -7.91 7.29
N PRO A 57 -6.79 -7.79 8.09
CA PRO A 57 -7.68 -6.64 8.02
C PRO A 57 -6.86 -5.35 8.22
N GLY A 58 -7.10 -4.34 7.40
CA GLY A 58 -6.31 -3.12 7.39
C GLY A 58 -5.29 -3.05 6.26
N ILE A 59 -5.03 -4.16 5.56
CA ILE A 59 -4.39 -4.18 4.25
C ILE A 59 -5.50 -4.20 3.21
N VAL A 60 -5.67 -3.10 2.50
CA VAL A 60 -6.83 -2.88 1.62
C VAL A 60 -6.54 -3.14 0.15
N ALA A 61 -5.29 -3.15 -0.23
CA ALA A 61 -4.85 -3.46 -1.59
C ALA A 61 -3.38 -3.88 -1.61
N GLY A 62 -2.94 -4.46 -2.69
CA GLY A 62 -1.56 -4.86 -2.90
C GLY A 62 -1.16 -4.83 -4.36
N LEU A 63 0.13 -4.75 -4.61
CA LEU A 63 0.74 -4.87 -5.91
C LEU A 63 1.84 -5.93 -5.84
N VAL A 64 1.75 -6.93 -6.70
CA VAL A 64 2.78 -7.97 -6.83
C VAL A 64 3.30 -7.93 -8.25
N LYS A 65 4.60 -7.75 -8.42
CA LYS A 65 5.19 -7.60 -9.74
C LYS A 65 6.62 -8.13 -9.79
N LYS A 66 6.94 -8.93 -10.79
CA LYS A 66 8.33 -9.27 -11.08
C LYS A 66 9.07 -8.02 -11.53
N VAL A 67 10.21 -7.79 -10.94
CA VAL A 67 11.03 -6.61 -11.21
C VAL A 67 12.42 -7.03 -11.67
N THR A 68 12.94 -6.25 -12.57
CA THR A 68 14.33 -6.29 -12.98
C THR A 68 15.06 -5.12 -12.32
N LEU A 69 16.13 -4.64 -12.90
CA LEU A 69 16.91 -3.57 -12.33
C LEU A 69 16.24 -2.21 -12.52
N ARG A 70 16.46 -1.33 -11.57
CA ARG A 70 16.22 0.12 -11.51
C ARG A 70 14.81 0.53 -11.11
N GLU A 71 13.79 0.19 -11.87
CA GLU A 71 12.44 0.73 -11.65
C GLU A 71 11.35 -0.32 -11.82
N ALA A 72 10.27 -0.16 -11.06
CA ALA A 72 9.02 -0.88 -11.26
C ALA A 72 7.85 0.08 -11.13
N GLU A 73 6.76 -0.24 -11.83
CA GLU A 73 5.55 0.59 -11.85
C GLU A 73 4.31 -0.29 -11.90
N GLY A 74 3.27 0.11 -11.20
CA GLY A 74 1.96 -0.52 -11.26
C GLY A 74 0.87 0.44 -10.79
N THR A 75 -0.37 0.14 -11.14
CA THR A 75 -1.54 0.94 -10.78
C THR A 75 -2.52 0.15 -9.96
N ILE A 76 -3.17 0.82 -9.02
CA ILE A 76 -4.22 0.27 -8.15
C ILE A 76 -5.36 1.27 -8.10
N GLU A 77 -6.60 0.79 -8.13
CA GLU A 77 -7.76 1.62 -7.84
C GLU A 77 -8.16 1.48 -6.38
N LEU A 78 -8.35 2.62 -5.71
CA LEU A 78 -8.72 2.70 -4.31
C LEU A 78 -9.85 3.73 -4.11
N GLU A 79 -10.67 3.51 -3.10
CA GLU A 79 -11.59 4.54 -2.64
C GLU A 79 -10.81 5.75 -2.12
N ALA A 80 -11.42 6.94 -2.22
CA ALA A 80 -10.83 8.14 -1.63
C ALA A 80 -10.61 7.94 -0.12
N GLY A 81 -9.44 8.30 0.38
CA GLY A 81 -9.10 8.08 1.77
C GLY A 81 -7.64 8.41 2.07
N THR A 82 -7.25 8.08 3.29
CA THR A 82 -5.87 8.23 3.78
C THR A 82 -5.24 6.86 3.94
N TYR A 83 -4.05 6.69 3.36
CA TYR A 83 -3.35 5.41 3.28
C TYR A 83 -1.86 5.57 3.56
N SER A 84 -1.24 4.46 3.90
CA SER A 84 0.21 4.31 3.90
C SER A 84 0.59 3.08 3.08
N ILE A 85 1.79 3.08 2.52
CA ILE A 85 2.30 1.96 1.72
C ILE A 85 3.64 1.51 2.30
N GLY A 86 3.80 0.18 2.38
CA GLY A 86 5.09 -0.45 2.58
C GLY A 86 5.36 -1.44 1.45
N PHE A 87 6.61 -1.59 1.05
CA PHE A 87 7.01 -2.55 0.03
C PHE A 87 8.35 -3.19 0.35
N PHE A 88 8.61 -4.33 -0.27
CA PHE A 88 9.93 -4.97 -0.29
C PHE A 88 10.14 -5.70 -1.62
N ILE A 89 11.41 -5.98 -1.92
CA ILE A 89 11.82 -6.75 -3.10
C ILE A 89 12.30 -8.12 -2.60
N ASP A 90 11.48 -9.13 -2.86
CA ASP A 90 11.78 -10.52 -2.48
C ASP A 90 12.73 -11.15 -3.51
N LYS A 91 13.94 -11.51 -3.06
CA LYS A 91 14.98 -12.10 -3.92
C LYS A 91 14.98 -13.61 -3.93
N ASN A 92 14.46 -14.25 -2.89
CA ASN A 92 14.53 -15.70 -2.70
C ASN A 92 13.17 -16.41 -2.79
N ASP A 93 12.14 -15.68 -3.22
CA ASP A 93 10.80 -16.20 -3.48
C ASP A 93 10.13 -16.84 -2.24
N ASN A 94 10.38 -16.29 -1.06
CA ASN A 94 9.76 -16.74 0.18
C ASN A 94 8.58 -15.87 0.64
N GLU A 95 8.24 -14.81 -0.11
CA GLU A 95 7.15 -13.86 0.16
C GLU A 95 7.31 -13.08 1.48
N LYS A 96 8.52 -12.99 2.00
CA LYS A 96 8.83 -12.31 3.26
C LYS A 96 10.04 -11.40 3.10
N LEU A 97 10.04 -10.30 3.82
CA LEU A 97 11.21 -9.46 3.97
C LEU A 97 12.18 -10.17 4.91
N ASP A 98 13.26 -10.71 4.36
CA ASP A 98 14.29 -11.37 5.16
C ASP A 98 15.10 -10.36 5.96
N THR A 99 15.39 -10.75 7.20
CA THR A 99 16.21 -9.94 8.12
C THR A 99 17.35 -10.77 8.67
N ASN A 100 18.40 -10.10 9.15
CA ASN A 100 19.44 -10.77 9.91
C ASN A 100 18.98 -11.00 11.37
N PHE A 101 19.84 -11.59 12.20
CA PHE A 101 19.50 -11.88 13.61
C PHE A 101 19.27 -10.62 14.47
N LEU A 102 19.70 -9.44 14.01
CA LEU A 102 19.44 -8.15 14.66
C LEU A 102 18.14 -7.48 14.15
N GLY A 103 17.42 -8.12 13.24
CA GLY A 103 16.21 -7.56 12.64
C GLY A 103 16.46 -6.55 11.52
N VAL A 104 17.69 -6.46 11.02
CA VAL A 104 18.01 -5.57 9.90
C VAL A 104 17.66 -6.25 8.59
N PRO A 105 16.87 -5.59 7.71
CA PRO A 105 16.49 -6.15 6.42
C PRO A 105 17.70 -6.50 5.55
N LYS A 106 17.63 -7.65 4.89
CA LYS A 106 18.62 -8.15 3.92
C LYS A 106 18.21 -7.88 2.49
N GLU A 107 16.95 -7.54 2.27
CA GLU A 107 16.38 -7.24 0.97
C GLU A 107 15.96 -5.78 0.93
N GLN A 108 15.85 -5.22 -0.26
CA GLN A 108 15.44 -3.83 -0.39
C GLN A 108 13.99 -3.65 0.04
N PHE A 109 13.69 -2.52 0.64
CA PHE A 109 12.37 -2.16 1.13
C PHE A 109 12.18 -0.64 1.08
N GLY A 110 10.98 -0.19 1.36
CA GLY A 110 10.67 1.24 1.48
C GLY A 110 9.22 1.47 1.86
N PHE A 111 8.92 2.75 2.03
CA PHE A 111 7.61 3.21 2.46
C PHE A 111 7.20 4.46 1.69
N SER A 112 5.90 4.73 1.65
CA SER A 112 5.39 5.97 1.09
C SER A 112 6.01 7.18 1.79
N ASN A 113 6.16 8.30 1.03
CA ASN A 113 6.88 9.51 1.45
C ASN A 113 8.35 9.28 1.76
N ASP A 114 8.93 8.15 1.35
CA ASP A 114 10.29 7.73 1.74
C ASP A 114 10.52 7.78 3.25
N ALA A 115 9.45 7.58 4.03
CA ALA A 115 9.48 7.62 5.47
C ALA A 115 10.33 6.48 6.04
N MET A 116 11.05 6.76 7.11
CA MET A 116 11.91 5.80 7.80
C MET A 116 11.70 5.87 9.30
N GLY A 117 11.67 4.70 9.94
CA GLY A 117 11.70 4.60 11.39
C GLY A 117 13.12 4.43 11.91
N ARG A 118 13.31 4.59 13.23
CA ARG A 118 14.62 4.38 13.88
C ARG A 118 14.96 2.91 14.08
N PHE A 119 13.98 2.13 14.53
CA PHE A 119 14.14 0.72 14.90
C PHE A 119 13.00 -0.13 14.36
N GLY A 120 12.54 0.15 13.17
CA GLY A 120 11.43 -0.53 12.55
C GLY A 120 10.75 0.32 11.50
N PRO A 121 9.53 -0.01 11.10
CA PRO A 121 8.80 0.79 10.14
C PRO A 121 8.55 2.20 10.68
N PRO A 122 8.37 3.20 9.79
CA PRO A 122 7.96 4.53 10.22
C PRO A 122 6.55 4.50 10.82
N SER A 123 6.14 5.60 11.44
CA SER A 123 4.75 5.75 11.85
C SER A 123 3.82 5.79 10.64
N PHE A 124 2.58 5.37 10.83
CA PHE A 124 1.55 5.50 9.80
C PHE A 124 1.43 6.95 9.31
N GLU A 125 1.44 7.90 10.23
CA GLU A 125 1.34 9.33 9.91
C GLU A 125 2.48 9.81 9.03
N ALA A 126 3.72 9.39 9.31
CA ALA A 126 4.88 9.79 8.51
C ALA A 126 4.82 9.27 7.08
N ALA A 127 4.26 8.08 6.89
CA ALA A 127 4.11 7.45 5.58
C ALA A 127 2.77 7.77 4.90
N SER A 128 1.84 8.43 5.58
CA SER A 128 0.49 8.62 5.08
C SER A 128 0.40 9.63 3.95
N PHE A 129 -0.53 9.38 3.06
CA PHE A 129 -0.94 10.28 1.99
C PHE A 129 -2.44 10.23 1.82
N THR A 130 -3.01 11.30 1.28
CA THR A 130 -4.44 11.37 0.98
C THR A 130 -4.65 11.14 -0.51
N LEU A 131 -5.56 10.23 -0.84
CA LEU A 131 -6.00 9.94 -2.20
C LEU A 131 -7.41 10.49 -2.38
N GLN A 132 -7.59 11.47 -3.24
CA GLN A 132 -8.89 12.08 -3.60
C GLN A 132 -9.13 12.04 -5.09
N GLU A 133 -8.08 12.06 -5.85
CA GLU A 133 -8.05 12.01 -7.30
C GLU A 133 -6.85 11.18 -7.75
N GLU A 134 -6.70 10.97 -9.03
CA GLU A 134 -5.55 10.28 -9.61
C GLU A 134 -4.23 10.81 -9.03
N LYS A 135 -3.36 9.90 -8.60
CA LYS A 135 -2.11 10.24 -7.94
C LYS A 135 -1.00 9.31 -8.37
N VAL A 136 0.19 9.86 -8.49
CA VAL A 136 1.43 9.13 -8.71
C VAL A 136 2.30 9.24 -7.45
N LEU A 137 2.67 8.10 -6.88
CA LEU A 137 3.63 8.03 -5.79
C LEU A 137 4.94 7.42 -6.27
N ILE A 138 6.03 8.09 -5.98
CA ILE A 138 7.38 7.61 -6.25
C ILE A 138 8.03 7.27 -4.91
N MET A 139 8.50 6.04 -4.77
CA MET A 139 9.17 5.55 -3.57
C MET A 139 10.54 5.00 -3.96
N GLU A 140 11.54 5.19 -3.10
CA GLU A 140 12.88 4.66 -3.31
C GLU A 140 13.12 3.39 -2.52
N ALA A 141 13.63 2.36 -3.19
CA ALA A 141 14.11 1.15 -2.54
C ALA A 141 15.45 1.41 -1.85
N ARG A 142 15.59 0.90 -0.63
CA ARG A 142 16.78 1.08 0.23
C ARG A 142 17.32 -0.24 0.72
#